data_e4b0b7e75226e6f807f4107ecfd343fa
#
_entry.id   e4b0b7e75226e6f807f4107ecfd343fa
#
_cell.length_a   1.000
_cell.length_b   1.000
_cell.length_c   1.000
_cell.angle_alpha   90.00
_cell.angle_beta   90.00
_cell.angle_gamma   90.00
#
_symmetry.space_group_name_H-M   'P 1'
#
loop_
_entity.id
_entity.type
_entity.pdbx_description
1 polymer ?
#
loop_
_entity_poly.entity_id
_entity_poly.type
_entity_poly.pdbx_seq_one_letter_code
_entity_poly.pdbx_strand_id
1 'polypeptide(L)'
;LPILYMWAYESVFYQIYPLGFCGAPFENDGVLEHRINKVSEWIPHIKKLGANAIYFSPLFESDTHGYNTRDYCMLDKRLGTNEDFKNICQELHENGIKIVLDGVFNHVGRGFYQFQDVLKNRENSRYKDWFHISFEGNSNYNDGLWYEGWEGNYDLVKLNLGNEEVVQHILNAVKFWIDE
;
A
#
# COMPACT_ATOMS: atom_id res chain seq x y z
N LEU A 1 -23.37 26.52 6.31
CA LEU A 1 -22.25 25.71 5.79
C LEU A 1 -22.76 25.00 4.56
N PRO A 2 -22.12 25.13 3.37
CA PRO A 2 -22.52 24.32 2.23
C PRO A 2 -22.35 22.86 2.64
N ILE A 3 -23.40 22.06 2.43
CA ILE A 3 -23.31 20.62 2.57
C ILE A 3 -22.28 20.20 1.52
N LEU A 4 -21.09 19.86 1.97
CA LEU A 4 -20.07 19.26 1.11
C LEU A 4 -20.70 18.00 0.51
N TYR A 5 -20.95 18.05 -0.79
CA TYR A 5 -21.42 16.89 -1.54
C TYR A 5 -20.39 15.77 -1.39
N MET A 6 -20.74 14.76 -0.61
CA MET A 6 -19.89 13.60 -0.41
C MET A 6 -20.36 12.49 -1.35
N TRP A 7 -19.78 12.45 -2.53
CA TRP A 7 -20.08 11.47 -3.57
C TRP A 7 -20.08 10.01 -3.05
N ALA A 8 -19.27 9.75 -2.04
CA ALA A 8 -19.15 8.41 -1.46
C ALA A 8 -20.46 7.90 -0.86
N TYR A 9 -21.30 8.78 -0.28
CA TYR A 9 -22.59 8.38 0.29
C TYR A 9 -23.63 7.98 -0.76
N GLU A 10 -23.44 8.41 -2.00
CA GLU A 10 -24.33 8.08 -3.12
C GLU A 10 -23.74 6.99 -4.02
N SER A 11 -22.63 6.39 -3.61
CA SER A 11 -21.91 5.40 -4.40
C SER A 11 -22.22 3.98 -3.97
N VAL A 12 -22.23 3.09 -4.96
CA VAL A 12 -22.16 1.64 -4.77
C VAL A 12 -20.73 1.21 -5.05
N PHE A 13 -20.08 0.67 -4.04
CA PHE A 13 -18.68 0.25 -4.10
C PHE A 13 -18.53 -1.20 -4.52
N TYR A 14 -17.57 -1.46 -5.39
CA TYR A 14 -17.06 -2.78 -5.70
C TYR A 14 -15.63 -2.89 -5.14
N GLN A 15 -15.36 -3.91 -4.35
CA GLN A 15 -14.02 -4.11 -3.77
C GLN A 15 -13.25 -5.16 -4.58
N ILE A 16 -11.98 -4.86 -4.83
CA ILE A 16 -11.02 -5.81 -5.40
C ILE A 16 -9.81 -5.90 -4.46
N TYR A 17 -9.42 -7.12 -4.11
CA TYR A 17 -8.11 -7.42 -3.55
C TYR A 17 -7.17 -7.82 -4.70
N PRO A 18 -6.31 -6.90 -5.19
CA PRO A 18 -5.65 -7.08 -6.48
C PRO A 18 -4.73 -8.28 -6.55
N LEU A 19 -3.91 -8.52 -5.52
CA LEU A 19 -2.96 -9.64 -5.50
C LEU A 19 -3.69 -10.98 -5.62
N GLY A 20 -4.76 -11.18 -4.87
CA GLY A 20 -5.57 -12.39 -4.95
C GLY A 20 -6.37 -12.47 -6.24
N PHE A 21 -7.06 -11.40 -6.61
CA PHE A 21 -7.90 -11.33 -7.82
C PHE A 21 -7.11 -11.58 -9.10
N CYS A 22 -5.90 -11.04 -9.19
CA CYS A 22 -5.06 -11.17 -10.37
C CYS A 22 -4.17 -12.43 -10.35
N GLY A 23 -4.26 -13.27 -9.30
CA GLY A 23 -3.51 -14.52 -9.22
C GLY A 23 -2.01 -14.31 -9.00
N ALA A 24 -1.61 -13.27 -8.29
CA ALA A 24 -0.22 -13.03 -7.92
C ALA A 24 0.27 -14.07 -6.90
N PRO A 25 1.56 -14.44 -6.91
CA PRO A 25 2.12 -15.27 -5.86
C PRO A 25 2.04 -14.59 -4.51
N PHE A 26 1.90 -15.36 -3.42
CA PHE A 26 1.81 -14.80 -2.07
C PHE A 26 3.10 -14.07 -1.68
N GLU A 27 4.25 -14.72 -1.84
CA GLU A 27 5.56 -14.08 -1.63
C GLU A 27 5.90 -13.17 -2.81
N ASN A 28 6.44 -11.99 -2.52
CA ASN A 28 6.93 -11.11 -3.55
C ASN A 28 8.24 -11.68 -4.13
N ASP A 29 8.13 -12.28 -5.30
CA ASP A 29 9.25 -12.88 -6.03
C ASP A 29 10.10 -11.87 -6.81
N GLY A 30 9.69 -10.58 -6.80
CA GLY A 30 10.35 -9.49 -7.51
C GLY A 30 10.19 -9.54 -9.04
N VAL A 31 9.40 -10.47 -9.54
CA VAL A 31 9.15 -10.62 -10.99
C VAL A 31 8.07 -9.64 -11.42
N LEU A 32 8.38 -8.86 -12.46
CA LEU A 32 7.40 -7.94 -13.05
C LEU A 32 6.46 -8.71 -13.98
N GLU A 33 5.17 -8.67 -13.63
CA GLU A 33 4.10 -9.26 -14.42
C GLU A 33 2.93 -8.27 -14.51
N HIS A 34 2.37 -8.09 -15.69
CA HIS A 34 1.29 -7.12 -15.96
C HIS A 34 -0.11 -7.66 -15.59
N ARG A 35 -0.25 -8.24 -14.39
CA ARG A 35 -1.47 -8.93 -13.94
C ARG A 35 -2.65 -7.99 -13.68
N ILE A 36 -2.36 -6.72 -13.35
CA ILE A 36 -3.41 -5.73 -13.05
C ILE A 36 -4.35 -5.49 -14.24
N ASN A 37 -3.90 -5.78 -15.46
CA ASN A 37 -4.70 -5.63 -16.67
C ASN A 37 -5.96 -6.50 -16.68
N LYS A 38 -6.03 -7.54 -15.84
CA LYS A 38 -7.23 -8.35 -15.63
C LYS A 38 -8.43 -7.50 -15.16
N VAL A 39 -8.19 -6.40 -14.47
CA VAL A 39 -9.26 -5.51 -14.00
C VAL A 39 -10.08 -4.97 -15.16
N SER A 40 -9.46 -4.63 -16.30
CA SER A 40 -10.17 -4.16 -17.50
C SER A 40 -11.27 -5.11 -17.95
N GLU A 41 -11.03 -6.40 -17.90
CA GLU A 41 -11.98 -7.43 -18.31
C GLU A 41 -13.25 -7.45 -17.45
N TRP A 42 -13.14 -6.93 -16.21
CA TRP A 42 -14.23 -6.93 -15.23
C TRP A 42 -15.04 -5.64 -15.22
N ILE A 43 -14.61 -4.59 -15.90
CA ILE A 43 -15.32 -3.30 -15.95
C ILE A 43 -16.78 -3.45 -16.41
N PRO A 44 -17.09 -4.22 -17.48
CA PRO A 44 -18.47 -4.42 -17.88
C PRO A 44 -19.33 -5.09 -16.81
N HIS A 45 -18.77 -6.04 -16.07
CA HIS A 45 -19.45 -6.72 -14.96
C HIS A 45 -19.74 -5.74 -13.81
N ILE A 46 -18.76 -4.95 -13.42
CA ILE A 46 -18.87 -3.95 -12.35
C ILE A 46 -19.96 -2.92 -12.69
N LYS A 47 -19.98 -2.44 -13.93
CA LYS A 47 -21.03 -1.54 -14.43
C LYS A 47 -22.41 -2.18 -14.40
N LYS A 48 -22.52 -3.45 -14.81
CA LYS A 48 -23.79 -4.19 -14.82
C LYS A 48 -24.37 -4.34 -13.40
N LEU A 49 -23.54 -4.40 -12.38
CA LEU A 49 -23.96 -4.42 -10.98
C LEU A 49 -24.45 -3.05 -10.49
N GLY A 50 -24.25 -1.98 -11.25
CA GLY A 50 -24.58 -0.61 -10.84
C GLY A 50 -23.54 0.01 -9.91
N ALA A 51 -22.36 -0.61 -9.76
CA ALA A 51 -21.28 -0.02 -9.00
C ALA A 51 -20.64 1.16 -9.77
N ASN A 52 -20.40 2.25 -9.07
CA ASN A 52 -19.82 3.48 -9.60
C ASN A 52 -18.54 3.90 -8.87
N ALA A 53 -18.04 3.06 -8.00
CA ALA A 53 -16.76 3.22 -7.32
C ALA A 53 -16.10 1.86 -7.10
N ILE A 54 -14.77 1.83 -7.21
CA ILE A 54 -13.94 0.69 -6.81
C ILE A 54 -13.11 1.07 -5.59
N TYR A 55 -13.08 0.18 -4.61
CA TYR A 55 -12.10 0.18 -3.54
C TYR A 55 -11.08 -0.91 -3.83
N PHE A 56 -9.84 -0.51 -4.05
CA PHE A 56 -8.72 -1.44 -4.14
C PHE A 56 -8.11 -1.67 -2.76
N SER A 57 -8.14 -2.92 -2.28
CA SER A 57 -7.27 -3.35 -1.18
C SER A 57 -5.80 -3.12 -1.55
N PRO A 58 -4.84 -3.14 -0.61
CA PRO A 58 -3.49 -2.67 -0.85
C PRO A 58 -2.86 -3.22 -2.14
N LEU A 59 -2.35 -2.32 -2.98
CA LEU A 59 -1.74 -2.63 -4.27
C LEU A 59 -0.31 -2.08 -4.43
N PHE A 60 0.21 -1.40 -3.39
CA PHE A 60 1.59 -0.91 -3.40
C PHE A 60 2.59 -2.04 -3.18
N GLU A 61 3.83 -1.87 -3.62
CA GLU A 61 4.89 -2.85 -3.44
C GLU A 61 4.96 -3.32 -2.00
N SER A 62 4.84 -4.62 -1.77
CA SER A 62 4.77 -5.23 -0.44
C SER A 62 5.56 -6.53 -0.35
N ASP A 63 5.79 -7.00 0.89
CA ASP A 63 6.49 -8.26 1.12
C ASP A 63 5.63 -9.47 0.70
N THR A 64 4.33 -9.47 1.06
CA THR A 64 3.41 -10.59 0.80
C THR A 64 1.99 -10.12 0.43
N HIS A 65 1.15 -9.90 1.42
CA HIS A 65 -0.30 -9.70 1.26
C HIS A 65 -0.75 -8.28 0.92
N GLY A 66 0.16 -7.33 0.77
CA GLY A 66 -0.16 -5.94 0.48
C GLY A 66 -0.16 -5.01 1.70
N TYR A 67 -0.43 -5.52 2.91
CA TYR A 67 -0.43 -4.71 4.14
C TYR A 67 0.96 -4.52 4.75
N ASN A 68 1.97 -5.22 4.25
CA ASN A 68 3.38 -5.10 4.63
C ASN A 68 4.17 -4.36 3.55
N THR A 69 3.90 -3.08 3.43
CA THR A 69 4.39 -2.20 2.36
C THR A 69 5.92 -2.09 2.36
N ARG A 70 6.51 -2.18 1.17
CA ARG A 70 7.93 -1.88 0.89
C ARG A 70 8.12 -0.48 0.32
N ASP A 71 7.22 -0.07 -0.57
CA ASP A 71 7.29 1.22 -1.27
C ASP A 71 5.88 1.75 -1.54
N TYR A 72 5.57 2.92 -0.98
CA TYR A 72 4.27 3.57 -1.14
C TYR A 72 4.03 4.18 -2.53
N CYS A 73 5.08 4.43 -3.30
CA CYS A 73 4.98 5.12 -4.60
C CYS A 73 5.11 4.17 -5.80
N MET A 74 5.09 2.87 -5.56
CA MET A 74 5.24 1.86 -6.60
C MET A 74 4.11 0.85 -6.54
N LEU A 75 3.49 0.57 -7.69
CA LEU A 75 2.61 -0.59 -7.82
C LEU A 75 3.42 -1.86 -7.57
N ASP A 76 2.83 -2.82 -6.87
CA ASP A 76 3.47 -4.12 -6.64
C ASP A 76 3.89 -4.76 -7.97
N LYS A 77 5.15 -5.17 -8.08
CA LYS A 77 5.71 -5.74 -9.32
C LYS A 77 4.96 -6.96 -9.80
N ARG A 78 4.39 -7.73 -8.86
CA ARG A 78 3.56 -8.89 -9.19
C ARG A 78 2.25 -8.48 -9.90
N LEU A 79 1.87 -7.20 -9.83
CA LEU A 79 0.69 -6.64 -10.50
C LEU A 79 1.02 -5.90 -11.78
N GLY A 80 2.17 -5.23 -11.84
CA GLY A 80 2.56 -4.46 -13.00
C GLY A 80 3.42 -3.25 -12.69
N THR A 81 3.37 -2.28 -13.59
CA THR A 81 4.03 -0.98 -13.46
C THR A 81 3.04 0.11 -13.04
N ASN A 82 3.55 1.26 -12.59
CA ASN A 82 2.72 2.43 -12.33
C ASN A 82 1.94 2.86 -13.58
N GLU A 83 2.55 2.72 -14.76
CA GLU A 83 1.90 3.03 -16.04
C GLU A 83 0.73 2.08 -16.33
N ASP A 84 0.88 0.79 -16.05
CA ASP A 84 -0.23 -0.16 -16.16
C ASP A 84 -1.42 0.26 -15.31
N PHE A 85 -1.15 0.66 -14.05
CA PHE A 85 -2.21 1.08 -13.15
C PHE A 85 -2.83 2.42 -13.56
N LYS A 86 -2.04 3.35 -14.06
CA LYS A 86 -2.52 4.62 -14.63
C LYS A 86 -3.51 4.37 -15.77
N ASN A 87 -3.18 3.44 -16.67
CA ASN A 87 -4.07 3.06 -17.77
C ASN A 87 -5.38 2.45 -17.26
N ILE A 88 -5.32 1.58 -16.24
CA ILE A 88 -6.52 1.03 -15.57
C ILE A 88 -7.36 2.14 -14.94
N CYS A 89 -6.75 3.09 -14.26
CA CYS A 89 -7.44 4.23 -13.67
C CYS A 89 -8.15 5.07 -14.74
N GLN A 90 -7.48 5.35 -15.84
CA GLN A 90 -8.07 6.07 -16.96
C GLN A 90 -9.30 5.35 -17.50
N GLU A 91 -9.19 4.04 -17.76
CA GLU A 91 -10.29 3.24 -18.27
C GLU A 91 -11.49 3.20 -17.30
N LEU A 92 -11.23 3.08 -16.00
CA LEU A 92 -12.26 3.15 -14.96
C LEU A 92 -12.96 4.51 -14.95
N HIS A 93 -12.21 5.60 -15.00
CA HIS A 93 -12.76 6.95 -15.05
C HIS A 93 -13.60 7.21 -16.31
N GLU A 94 -13.16 6.75 -17.48
CA GLU A 94 -13.91 6.83 -18.74
C GLU A 94 -15.24 6.06 -18.66
N ASN A 95 -15.30 5.03 -17.81
CA ASN A 95 -16.52 4.27 -17.53
C ASN A 95 -17.34 4.82 -16.35
N GLY A 96 -17.01 6.00 -15.83
CA GLY A 96 -17.72 6.66 -14.75
C GLY A 96 -17.52 6.03 -13.37
N ILE A 97 -16.43 5.25 -13.20
CA ILE A 97 -16.11 4.55 -11.96
C ILE A 97 -15.01 5.32 -11.21
N LYS A 98 -15.31 5.74 -10.00
CA LYS A 98 -14.36 6.39 -9.09
C LYS A 98 -13.47 5.35 -8.43
N ILE A 99 -12.29 5.77 -7.99
CA ILE A 99 -11.27 4.88 -7.43
C ILE A 99 -10.92 5.32 -6.01
N VAL A 100 -10.85 4.34 -5.10
CA VAL A 100 -10.34 4.51 -3.75
C VAL A 100 -9.21 3.52 -3.55
N LEU A 101 -8.07 4.01 -3.09
CA LEU A 101 -6.89 3.19 -2.76
C LEU A 101 -6.77 2.99 -1.26
N ASP A 102 -6.38 1.79 -0.84
CA ASP A 102 -6.09 1.49 0.55
C ASP A 102 -4.75 2.11 0.96
N GLY A 103 -4.81 3.02 1.92
CA GLY A 103 -3.63 3.67 2.49
C GLY A 103 -3.23 3.03 3.82
N VAL A 104 -2.30 2.09 3.79
CA VAL A 104 -1.76 1.43 4.99
C VAL A 104 -0.65 2.30 5.59
N PHE A 105 -1.01 3.29 6.42
CA PHE A 105 -0.07 4.31 6.93
C PHE A 105 0.32 4.14 8.39
N ASN A 106 -0.23 3.14 9.09
CA ASN A 106 0.13 2.83 10.47
C ASN A 106 1.45 2.07 10.58
N HIS A 107 1.74 1.21 9.62
CA HIS A 107 2.88 0.29 9.63
C HIS A 107 3.38 0.00 8.21
N VAL A 108 4.56 -0.59 8.13
CA VAL A 108 5.21 -1.02 6.90
C VAL A 108 5.70 -2.47 7.01
N GLY A 109 6.09 -3.07 5.91
CA GLY A 109 6.75 -4.36 5.90
C GLY A 109 8.21 -4.28 6.35
N ARG A 110 8.80 -5.42 6.68
CA ARG A 110 10.22 -5.51 7.02
C ARG A 110 11.12 -5.19 5.82
N GLY A 111 10.62 -5.35 4.59
CA GLY A 111 11.31 -4.97 3.35
C GLY A 111 11.32 -3.48 3.05
N PHE A 112 10.66 -2.64 3.87
CA PHE A 112 10.67 -1.19 3.71
C PHE A 112 12.09 -0.63 3.83
N TYR A 113 12.50 0.21 2.86
CA TYR A 113 13.89 0.64 2.73
C TYR A 113 14.47 1.22 4.04
N GLN A 114 13.75 2.11 4.70
CA GLN A 114 14.22 2.76 5.92
C GLN A 114 14.35 1.78 7.09
N PHE A 115 13.49 0.76 7.14
CA PHE A 115 13.62 -0.29 8.13
C PHE A 115 14.82 -1.21 7.84
N GLN A 116 15.07 -1.53 6.58
CA GLN A 116 16.26 -2.28 6.17
C GLN A 116 17.55 -1.52 6.49
N ASP A 117 17.55 -0.20 6.37
CA ASP A 117 18.68 0.64 6.81
C ASP A 117 18.92 0.53 8.31
N VAL A 118 17.85 0.54 9.12
CA VAL A 118 17.97 0.33 10.59
C VAL A 118 18.51 -1.06 10.91
N LEU A 119 18.06 -2.11 10.25
CA LEU A 119 18.58 -3.46 10.46
C LEU A 119 20.08 -3.55 10.15
N LYS A 120 20.56 -2.82 9.15
CA LYS A 120 21.95 -2.81 8.71
C LYS A 120 22.85 -1.92 9.59
N ASN A 121 22.40 -0.69 9.86
CA ASN A 121 23.22 0.36 10.45
C ASN A 121 22.94 0.58 11.95
N ARG A 122 21.93 -0.07 12.50
CA ARG A 122 21.56 -0.04 13.93
C ARG A 122 21.41 1.38 14.46
N GLU A 123 22.06 1.70 15.58
CA GLU A 123 22.04 3.01 16.21
C GLU A 123 22.57 4.14 15.32
N ASN A 124 23.36 3.80 14.29
CA ASN A 124 23.90 4.74 13.32
C ASN A 124 22.94 5.04 12.17
N SER A 125 21.81 4.34 12.05
CA SER A 125 20.81 4.63 11.05
C SER A 125 20.16 5.99 11.28
N ARG A 126 20.08 6.81 10.24
CA ARG A 126 19.31 8.08 10.29
C ARG A 126 17.81 7.85 10.42
N TYR A 127 17.33 6.63 10.15
CA TYR A 127 15.91 6.27 10.15
C TYR A 127 15.46 5.57 11.43
N LYS A 128 16.31 5.43 12.46
CA LYS A 128 15.94 4.75 13.71
C LYS A 128 14.71 5.35 14.39
N ASP A 129 14.53 6.66 14.29
CA ASP A 129 13.41 7.38 14.89
C ASP A 129 12.12 7.37 14.02
N TRP A 130 12.17 6.71 12.86
CA TRP A 130 10.99 6.45 12.05
C TRP A 130 10.08 5.37 12.63
N PHE A 131 10.62 4.59 13.58
CA PHE A 131 9.97 3.45 14.21
C PHE A 131 10.12 3.55 15.72
N HIS A 132 9.37 2.73 16.47
CA HIS A 132 9.55 2.58 17.92
C HIS A 132 10.46 1.40 18.17
N ILE A 133 11.76 1.63 18.36
CA ILE A 133 12.81 0.61 18.40
C ILE A 133 13.57 0.66 19.73
N SER A 134 13.95 -0.52 20.23
CA SER A 134 14.94 -0.71 21.29
C SER A 134 16.02 -1.68 20.81
N PHE A 135 17.28 -1.25 20.86
CA PHE A 135 18.43 -2.09 20.51
C PHE A 135 18.87 -3.01 21.66
N GLU A 136 18.25 -2.89 22.83
CA GLU A 136 18.48 -3.77 23.99
C GLU A 136 17.54 -4.99 24.02
N GLY A 137 16.59 -5.07 23.07
CA GLY A 137 15.59 -6.12 22.98
C GLY A 137 15.76 -7.04 21.76
N ASN A 138 14.74 -7.83 21.54
CA ASN A 138 14.67 -8.70 20.36
C ASN A 138 13.23 -8.90 19.91
N SER A 139 13.04 -9.31 18.65
CA SER A 139 11.78 -9.76 18.09
C SER A 139 11.82 -11.28 17.84
N ASN A 140 10.72 -11.83 17.36
CA ASN A 140 10.66 -13.24 16.92
C ASN A 140 11.54 -13.53 15.68
N TYR A 141 12.04 -12.50 15.00
CA TYR A 141 13.01 -12.64 13.90
C TYR A 141 14.44 -12.81 14.38
N ASN A 142 14.69 -12.65 15.69
CA ASN A 142 15.98 -12.85 16.33
C ASN A 142 17.13 -12.05 15.71
N ASP A 143 16.87 -10.82 15.32
CA ASP A 143 17.81 -9.90 14.67
C ASP A 143 18.42 -8.86 15.61
N GLY A 144 18.25 -9.05 16.93
CA GLY A 144 18.95 -8.28 17.97
C GLY A 144 18.40 -6.86 18.19
N LEU A 145 17.15 -6.62 17.82
CA LEU A 145 16.42 -5.42 18.19
C LEU A 145 14.94 -5.74 18.43
N TRP A 146 14.34 -5.01 19.36
CA TRP A 146 12.90 -4.98 19.52
C TRP A 146 12.32 -3.76 18.82
N TYR A 147 11.14 -3.92 18.25
CA TYR A 147 10.34 -2.81 17.69
C TYR A 147 8.86 -3.06 17.90
N GLU A 148 8.10 -1.99 17.92
CA GLU A 148 6.65 -2.10 17.98
C GLU A 148 6.09 -2.58 16.63
N GLY A 149 5.32 -3.67 16.67
CA GLY A 149 4.56 -4.17 15.53
C GLY A 149 3.08 -3.89 15.69
N TRP A 150 2.32 -3.99 14.60
CA TRP A 150 0.87 -3.86 14.65
C TRP A 150 0.26 -5.06 15.40
N GLU A 151 -0.38 -4.76 16.55
CA GLU A 151 -1.00 -5.77 17.41
C GLU A 151 -0.08 -6.98 17.71
N GLY A 152 1.21 -6.73 17.89
CA GLY A 152 2.20 -7.77 18.18
C GLY A 152 2.73 -8.54 16.98
N ASN A 153 2.32 -8.18 15.76
CA ASN A 153 2.84 -8.77 14.54
C ASN A 153 4.12 -8.05 14.09
N TYR A 154 5.25 -8.75 14.14
CA TYR A 154 6.56 -8.18 13.82
C TYR A 154 6.89 -8.12 12.33
N ASP A 155 6.09 -8.72 11.47
CA ASP A 155 6.11 -8.51 10.01
C ASP A 155 5.48 -7.18 9.60
N LEU A 156 4.77 -6.52 10.53
CA LEU A 156 4.10 -5.23 10.36
C LEU A 156 4.73 -4.21 11.30
N VAL A 157 5.75 -3.53 10.81
CA VAL A 157 6.58 -2.60 11.60
C VAL A 157 5.87 -1.27 11.75
N LYS A 158 5.51 -0.90 12.98
CA LYS A 158 4.79 0.33 13.25
C LYS A 158 5.63 1.56 12.95
N LEU A 159 5.05 2.51 12.22
CA LEU A 159 5.66 3.82 11.96
C LEU A 159 5.49 4.75 13.16
N ASN A 160 6.51 5.56 13.42
CA ASN A 160 6.43 6.65 14.38
C ASN A 160 5.80 7.89 13.72
N LEU A 161 4.48 8.03 13.81
CA LEU A 161 3.74 9.17 13.26
C LEU A 161 3.98 10.49 14.03
N GLY A 162 4.70 10.47 15.13
CA GLY A 162 5.22 11.66 15.80
C GLY A 162 6.47 12.25 15.13
N ASN A 163 7.07 11.53 14.19
CA ASN A 163 8.22 11.99 13.43
C ASN A 163 7.75 12.72 12.16
N GLU A 164 8.14 13.99 12.00
CA GLU A 164 7.73 14.83 10.87
C GLU A 164 8.20 14.27 9.51
N GLU A 165 9.37 13.65 9.44
CA GLU A 165 9.88 13.02 8.20
C GLU A 165 8.98 11.86 7.76
N VAL A 166 8.47 11.06 8.71
CA VAL A 166 7.52 9.97 8.44
C VAL A 166 6.21 10.52 7.89
N VAL A 167 5.66 11.54 8.54
CA VAL A 167 4.42 12.20 8.09
C VAL A 167 4.60 12.78 6.69
N GLN A 168 5.72 13.47 6.45
CA GLN A 168 5.99 14.05 5.13
C GLN A 168 6.16 12.97 4.04
N HIS A 169 6.79 11.84 4.37
CA HIS A 169 6.91 10.70 3.46
C HIS A 169 5.54 10.15 3.05
N ILE A 170 4.63 9.99 4.02
CA ILE A 170 3.25 9.55 3.76
C ILE A 170 2.50 10.58 2.91
N LEU A 171 2.57 11.87 3.25
CA LEU A 171 1.90 12.93 2.50
C LEU A 171 2.39 13.01 1.06
N ASN A 172 3.70 12.83 0.84
CA ASN A 172 4.27 12.79 -0.52
C ASN A 172 3.74 11.59 -1.31
N ALA A 173 3.59 10.43 -0.68
CA ALA A 173 2.99 9.26 -1.32
C ALA A 173 1.52 9.47 -1.67
N VAL A 174 0.74 10.06 -0.77
CA VAL A 174 -0.67 10.41 -1.03
C VAL A 174 -0.76 11.38 -2.21
N LYS A 175 0.06 12.43 -2.18
CA LYS A 175 0.10 13.41 -3.27
C LYS A 175 0.48 12.76 -4.60
N PHE A 176 1.49 11.88 -4.60
CA PHE A 176 1.93 11.16 -5.80
C PHE A 176 0.75 10.42 -6.46
N TRP A 177 -0.02 9.64 -5.70
CA TRP A 177 -1.15 8.88 -6.25
C TRP A 177 -2.33 9.75 -6.68
N ILE A 178 -2.54 10.90 -6.04
CA ILE A 178 -3.58 11.87 -6.45
C ILE A 178 -3.19 12.54 -7.78
N ASP A 179 -1.93 12.88 -7.95
CA ASP A 179 -1.44 13.61 -9.13
C ASP A 179 -1.30 12.67 -10.35
N GLU A 180 -0.98 11.40 -10.15
CA GLU A 180 -0.78 10.42 -11.22
C GLU A 180 -2.07 9.71 -11.65
#